data_3b255a2ecea6424fa9811150d4debea2
#
_entry.id   3b255a2ecea6424fa9811150d4debea2
#
_cell.length_a   1.000
_cell.length_b   1.000
_cell.length_c   1.000
_cell.angle_alpha   90.00
_cell.angle_beta   90.00
_cell.angle_gamma   90.00
#
_symmetry.space_group_name_H-M   'P 1'
#
loop_
_entity.id
_entity.type
_entity.pdbx_description
1 polymer ?
#
loop_
_entity_poly.entity_id
_entity_poly.type
_entity_poly.pdbx_seq_one_letter_code
_entity_poly.pdbx_strand_id
1 'polypeptide(L)'
;MKKIVLLWVVAGSLLPAEKVKQIKFDGLLHLSPSVAKEVAGIREGDSVDAEQIDESVKNLYSQGYFKDVWVEKKGNGLIVYHFDEKPAISKVTIKGYGSAEDGEKLKKSIGLKKGDLYDERRIEKAKQAIISKVESEGYYDTVVEVSKKRVNDSYAVTFDVNKGEKIKIKKTNFVGAKELKKSEIENDMVNKEPGMWDWVPFLGESDANVEQLPYDSMRAREAYMKKGYIDAKVSKPLMRVDTASYNAEVDYMIKEGKQFRVGKVTISQSVPGLNTAELTSELKLRKGKVFNIKRMRLDMKKLKEKVGNLGYAYAKVNPNFHKDDEKGLVDLQYQITPGKKVKINDVLISGNDVTKDRVVRRYIYLAPGDTYSYTDLKDSKSALGRTGFFEKVDIVPERISEEKVNLLVKVKEAQTGSISAGGGYGSYQGVMVNASVSNKNLFGTGLNGSLGIDWSQISRSANISITNPRVWDSEYS
;
A
#
# COMPACT_ATOMS: atom_id res chain seq x y z
N MET A 1 41.52 -18.82 3.72
CA MET A 1 42.37 -19.82 4.42
C MET A 1 41.43 -20.79 5.11
N LYS A 2 41.36 -22.03 4.60
CA LYS A 2 40.53 -23.09 5.17
C LYS A 2 41.10 -23.51 6.51
N LYS A 3 40.38 -23.25 7.62
CA LYS A 3 40.68 -23.88 8.90
C LYS A 3 40.07 -25.28 8.90
N ILE A 4 40.93 -26.27 8.90
CA ILE A 4 40.62 -27.69 9.05
C ILE A 4 40.07 -27.87 10.46
N VAL A 5 38.80 -28.26 10.56
CA VAL A 5 38.19 -28.72 11.83
C VAL A 5 38.76 -30.11 12.08
N LEU A 6 39.62 -30.22 13.08
CA LEU A 6 40.16 -31.50 13.55
C LEU A 6 39.05 -32.22 14.31
N LEU A 7 38.42 -33.18 13.65
CA LEU A 7 37.50 -34.12 14.26
C LEU A 7 38.29 -35.05 15.17
N TRP A 8 38.23 -34.84 16.48
CA TRP A 8 38.66 -35.85 17.45
C TRP A 8 37.63 -36.98 17.47
N VAL A 9 37.90 -38.02 16.75
CA VAL A 9 37.20 -39.30 16.92
C VAL A 9 37.68 -39.90 18.26
N VAL A 10 36.91 -39.66 19.32
CA VAL A 10 37.07 -40.41 20.55
C VAL A 10 36.35 -41.73 20.36
N ALA A 11 37.12 -42.82 20.38
CA ALA A 11 36.61 -44.17 20.38
C ALA A 11 35.51 -44.34 21.43
N GLY A 12 34.40 -44.97 21.01
CA GLY A 12 33.22 -45.18 21.87
C GLY A 12 33.54 -45.90 23.16
N SER A 13 33.67 -45.13 24.22
CA SER A 13 33.40 -45.60 25.58
C SER A 13 31.96 -45.18 25.92
N LEU A 14 31.06 -46.13 26.15
CA LEU A 14 29.81 -45.92 26.79
C LEU A 14 30.07 -45.32 28.17
N LEU A 15 30.19 -43.99 28.23
CA LEU A 15 30.21 -43.32 29.51
C LEU A 15 28.82 -43.45 30.14
N PRO A 16 28.73 -43.92 31.39
CA PRO A 16 27.47 -44.10 32.07
C PRO A 16 26.75 -42.75 32.14
N ALA A 17 25.43 -42.78 31.97
CA ALA A 17 24.58 -41.61 32.07
C ALA A 17 24.84 -40.90 33.44
N GLU A 18 25.28 -39.68 33.42
CA GLU A 18 25.59 -38.92 34.65
C GLU A 18 24.37 -38.08 35.06
N LYS A 19 24.09 -38.08 36.36
CA LYS A 19 22.97 -37.31 36.91
C LYS A 19 23.31 -35.82 36.93
N VAL A 20 22.53 -35.01 36.23
CA VAL A 20 22.68 -33.55 36.19
C VAL A 20 22.28 -32.96 37.53
N LYS A 21 23.22 -32.29 38.21
CA LYS A 21 22.96 -31.58 39.47
C LYS A 21 22.70 -30.09 39.26
N GLN A 22 23.37 -29.48 38.28
CA GLN A 22 23.26 -28.07 37.99
C GLN A 22 23.49 -27.78 36.52
N ILE A 23 22.72 -26.85 35.95
CA ILE A 23 22.91 -26.32 34.60
C ILE A 23 23.23 -24.84 34.67
N LYS A 24 24.30 -24.42 34.02
CA LYS A 24 24.66 -23.02 33.85
C LYS A 24 24.67 -22.62 32.39
N PHE A 25 24.29 -21.39 32.13
CA PHE A 25 24.24 -20.79 30.80
C PHE A 25 25.19 -19.57 30.81
N ASP A 26 26.19 -19.61 29.96
CA ASP A 26 27.22 -18.56 29.85
C ASP A 26 27.24 -17.96 28.45
N GLY A 27 27.27 -16.64 28.32
CA GLY A 27 27.27 -15.95 27.02
C GLY A 27 25.87 -15.61 26.45
N LEU A 28 24.80 -15.79 27.20
CA LEU A 28 23.46 -15.34 26.82
C LEU A 28 23.32 -13.82 26.95
N LEU A 29 22.91 -13.13 25.89
CA LEU A 29 22.70 -11.68 25.84
C LEU A 29 21.22 -11.32 25.59
N HIS A 30 20.58 -12.01 24.66
CA HIS A 30 19.20 -11.72 24.22
C HIS A 30 18.20 -12.80 24.62
N LEU A 31 18.65 -14.04 24.77
CA LEU A 31 17.79 -15.15 25.21
C LEU A 31 17.87 -15.28 26.74
N SER A 32 16.72 -15.37 27.41
CA SER A 32 16.73 -15.58 28.86
C SER A 32 17.16 -17.00 29.23
N PRO A 33 17.87 -17.21 30.36
CA PRO A 33 18.27 -18.54 30.80
C PRO A 33 17.12 -19.52 30.98
N SER A 34 15.92 -19.04 31.34
CA SER A 34 14.73 -19.87 31.48
C SER A 34 14.27 -20.45 30.15
N VAL A 35 14.26 -19.62 29.10
CA VAL A 35 13.91 -20.07 27.73
C VAL A 35 14.99 -20.99 27.18
N ALA A 36 16.27 -20.68 27.37
CA ALA A 36 17.35 -21.57 26.96
C ALA A 36 17.25 -22.96 27.61
N LYS A 37 16.89 -23.02 28.89
CA LYS A 37 16.68 -24.28 29.63
C LYS A 37 15.51 -25.09 29.07
N GLU A 38 14.41 -24.42 28.71
CA GLU A 38 13.25 -25.07 28.12
C GLU A 38 13.58 -25.64 26.72
N VAL A 39 14.27 -24.88 25.88
CA VAL A 39 14.67 -25.32 24.53
C VAL A 39 15.71 -26.44 24.60
N ALA A 40 16.66 -26.39 25.55
CA ALA A 40 17.63 -27.44 25.75
C ALA A 40 16.98 -28.79 26.12
N GLY A 41 15.81 -28.76 26.76
CA GLY A 41 15.05 -29.95 27.12
C GLY A 41 15.68 -30.80 28.24
N ILE A 42 16.78 -30.34 28.87
CA ILE A 42 17.50 -31.01 29.97
C ILE A 42 17.19 -30.31 31.28
N ARG A 43 16.90 -31.07 32.31
CA ARG A 43 16.57 -30.58 33.66
C ARG A 43 17.54 -31.10 34.71
N GLU A 44 17.65 -30.34 35.77
CA GLU A 44 18.38 -30.80 36.97
C GLU A 44 17.66 -32.03 37.54
N GLY A 45 18.42 -33.09 37.79
CA GLY A 45 17.88 -34.39 38.18
C GLY A 45 17.83 -35.45 37.08
N ASP A 46 17.87 -35.04 35.82
CA ASP A 46 17.88 -35.95 34.69
C ASP A 46 19.21 -36.73 34.63
N SER A 47 19.15 -37.93 34.07
CA SER A 47 20.32 -38.77 33.77
C SER A 47 20.56 -38.62 32.28
N VAL A 48 21.64 -37.94 31.88
CA VAL A 48 21.91 -37.60 30.50
C VAL A 48 23.16 -38.25 29.94
N ASP A 49 23.05 -38.78 28.75
CA ASP A 49 24.17 -39.30 27.96
C ASP A 49 24.70 -38.26 26.94
N ALA A 50 25.65 -38.65 26.17
CA ALA A 50 26.28 -37.74 25.18
C ALA A 50 25.31 -37.39 24.02
N GLU A 51 24.42 -38.31 23.64
CA GLU A 51 23.48 -38.13 22.54
C GLU A 51 22.40 -37.09 22.92
N GLN A 52 21.88 -37.19 24.15
CA GLN A 52 20.89 -36.23 24.68
C GLN A 52 21.47 -34.81 24.80
N ILE A 53 22.75 -34.69 25.17
CA ILE A 53 23.44 -33.39 25.18
C ILE A 53 23.60 -32.84 23.75
N ASP A 54 24.00 -33.66 22.80
CA ASP A 54 24.13 -33.26 21.40
C ASP A 54 22.78 -32.83 20.81
N GLU A 55 21.70 -33.54 21.14
CA GLU A 55 20.35 -33.13 20.77
C GLU A 55 19.94 -31.79 21.39
N SER A 56 20.26 -31.57 22.66
CA SER A 56 19.98 -30.30 23.33
C SER A 56 20.72 -29.12 22.70
N VAL A 57 22.00 -29.33 22.31
CA VAL A 57 22.79 -28.33 21.58
C VAL A 57 22.19 -28.07 20.20
N LYS A 58 21.78 -29.09 19.47
CA LYS A 58 21.09 -28.95 18.17
C LYS A 58 19.79 -28.20 18.30
N ASN A 59 18.99 -28.45 19.33
CA ASN A 59 17.73 -27.76 19.61
C ASN A 59 17.98 -26.27 19.85
N LEU A 60 18.97 -25.92 20.68
CA LEU A 60 19.36 -24.54 20.93
C LEU A 60 19.89 -23.86 19.66
N TYR A 61 20.79 -24.53 18.93
CA TYR A 61 21.37 -23.98 17.69
C TYR A 61 20.31 -23.77 16.60
N SER A 62 19.31 -24.65 16.53
CA SER A 62 18.22 -24.57 15.55
C SER A 62 17.33 -23.34 15.70
N GLN A 63 17.33 -22.69 16.88
CA GLN A 63 16.61 -21.44 17.12
C GLN A 63 17.17 -20.28 16.29
N GLY A 64 18.37 -20.41 15.73
CA GLY A 64 18.98 -19.44 14.83
C GLY A 64 19.59 -18.21 15.49
N TYR A 65 19.54 -18.09 16.83
CA TYR A 65 20.09 -16.96 17.60
C TYR A 65 21.62 -17.01 17.73
N PHE A 66 22.23 -18.18 17.61
CA PHE A 66 23.61 -18.40 17.94
C PHE A 66 24.50 -18.59 16.70
N LYS A 67 25.74 -18.15 16.78
CA LYS A 67 26.81 -18.52 15.86
C LYS A 67 27.37 -19.88 16.23
N ASP A 68 27.51 -20.11 17.54
CA ASP A 68 27.97 -21.37 18.09
C ASP A 68 27.34 -21.64 19.45
N VAL A 69 27.15 -22.93 19.76
CA VAL A 69 26.68 -23.44 21.05
C VAL A 69 27.50 -24.67 21.38
N TRP A 70 28.18 -24.69 22.50
CA TRP A 70 28.91 -25.86 22.97
C TRP A 70 28.68 -26.11 24.45
N VAL A 71 28.96 -27.32 24.88
CA VAL A 71 28.70 -27.76 26.26
C VAL A 71 30.01 -28.24 26.89
N GLU A 72 30.28 -27.79 28.12
CA GLU A 72 31.34 -28.28 28.96
C GLU A 72 30.74 -29.07 30.14
N LYS A 73 31.16 -30.32 30.31
CA LYS A 73 30.87 -31.12 31.51
C LYS A 73 31.96 -30.89 32.54
N LYS A 74 31.58 -30.34 33.67
CA LYS A 74 32.46 -30.21 34.86
C LYS A 74 32.07 -31.27 35.88
N GLY A 75 33.06 -31.82 36.57
CA GLY A 75 32.82 -32.86 37.59
C GLY A 75 31.67 -32.51 38.55
N ASN A 76 31.09 -33.52 39.20
CA ASN A 76 29.93 -33.39 40.09
C ASN A 76 28.59 -33.10 39.42
N GLY A 77 28.38 -33.47 38.14
CA GLY A 77 27.09 -33.29 37.46
C GLY A 77 26.76 -31.84 37.09
N LEU A 78 27.77 -30.97 36.95
CA LEU A 78 27.59 -29.62 36.46
C LEU A 78 27.75 -29.60 34.92
N ILE A 79 26.72 -29.10 34.23
CA ILE A 79 26.72 -28.87 32.79
C ILE A 79 26.72 -27.36 32.56
N VAL A 80 27.68 -26.87 31.76
CA VAL A 80 27.78 -25.46 31.38
C VAL A 80 27.58 -25.34 29.86
N TYR A 81 26.51 -24.69 29.46
CA TYR A 81 26.29 -24.30 28.06
C TYR A 81 26.94 -22.95 27.81
N HIS A 82 27.75 -22.89 26.77
CA HIS A 82 28.39 -21.66 26.32
C HIS A 82 27.75 -21.24 24.99
N PHE A 83 27.48 -19.95 24.86
CA PHE A 83 26.80 -19.39 23.70
C PHE A 83 27.62 -18.26 23.08
N ASP A 84 27.83 -18.32 21.76
CA ASP A 84 28.25 -17.16 20.96
C ASP A 84 27.01 -16.67 20.18
N GLU A 85 26.34 -15.66 20.75
CA GLU A 85 25.13 -15.11 20.13
C GLU A 85 25.47 -14.30 18.88
N LYS A 86 24.57 -14.36 17.87
CA LYS A 86 24.64 -13.46 16.74
C LYS A 86 24.34 -12.04 17.21
N PRO A 87 25.15 -11.05 16.79
CA PRO A 87 24.90 -9.67 17.15
C PRO A 87 23.55 -9.20 16.62
N ALA A 88 22.84 -8.38 17.38
CA ALA A 88 21.60 -7.75 16.94
C ALA A 88 21.87 -6.50 16.08
N ILE A 89 20.87 -6.04 15.35
CA ILE A 89 20.88 -4.76 14.65
C ILE A 89 20.42 -3.67 15.61
N SER A 90 21.34 -2.76 15.98
CA SER A 90 21.03 -1.61 16.86
C SER A 90 20.31 -0.48 16.13
N LYS A 91 20.64 -0.29 14.85
CA LYS A 91 20.06 0.76 13.98
C LYS A 91 20.16 0.37 12.51
N VAL A 92 19.13 0.69 11.74
CA VAL A 92 19.16 0.67 10.28
C VAL A 92 19.00 2.10 9.79
N THR A 93 19.88 2.54 8.88
CA THR A 93 19.88 3.88 8.29
C THR A 93 19.95 3.74 6.77
N ILE A 94 19.12 4.48 6.04
CA ILE A 94 19.20 4.60 4.58
C ILE A 94 19.54 6.05 4.27
N LYS A 95 20.60 6.28 3.49
CA LYS A 95 21.04 7.60 3.02
C LYS A 95 20.98 7.67 1.50
N GLY A 96 20.90 8.87 0.94
CA GLY A 96 20.95 9.10 -0.51
C GLY A 96 19.67 8.73 -1.27
N TYR A 97 18.67 8.12 -0.62
CA TYR A 97 17.44 7.72 -1.31
C TYR A 97 16.46 8.89 -1.56
N GLY A 98 16.39 9.87 -0.68
CA GLY A 98 15.48 11.02 -0.76
C GLY A 98 15.45 11.78 0.55
N SER A 99 14.27 12.30 0.93
CA SER A 99 14.07 12.91 2.23
C SER A 99 14.20 11.87 3.37
N ALA A 100 14.36 12.35 4.60
CA ALA A 100 14.38 11.46 5.77
C ALA A 100 13.10 10.61 5.88
N GLU A 101 11.95 11.19 5.50
CA GLU A 101 10.67 10.48 5.49
C GLU A 101 10.62 9.35 4.44
N ASP A 102 11.17 9.60 3.24
CA ASP A 102 11.24 8.59 2.18
C ASP A 102 12.15 7.43 2.59
N GLY A 103 13.29 7.75 3.22
CA GLY A 103 14.19 6.74 3.81
C GLY A 103 13.50 5.87 4.86
N GLU A 104 12.67 6.45 5.73
CA GLU A 104 11.91 5.69 6.73
C GLU A 104 10.78 4.85 6.11
N LYS A 105 10.14 5.32 5.03
CA LYS A 105 9.17 4.53 4.27
C LYS A 105 9.83 3.32 3.61
N LEU A 106 10.97 3.53 2.95
CA LEU A 106 11.75 2.46 2.32
C LEU A 106 12.23 1.43 3.34
N LYS A 107 12.72 1.89 4.50
CA LYS A 107 13.16 1.03 5.61
C LYS A 107 12.06 0.06 6.07
N LYS A 108 10.79 0.49 6.10
CA LYS A 108 9.67 -0.40 6.44
C LYS A 108 9.46 -1.52 5.42
N SER A 109 9.83 -1.30 4.14
CA SER A 109 9.63 -2.26 3.05
C SER A 109 10.74 -3.30 2.92
N ILE A 110 11.96 -3.02 3.39
CA ILE A 110 13.12 -3.92 3.24
C ILE A 110 13.16 -5.07 4.26
N GLY A 111 12.23 -5.11 5.22
CA GLY A 111 12.12 -6.21 6.19
C GLY A 111 13.25 -6.28 7.21
N LEU A 112 13.97 -5.18 7.45
CA LEU A 112 14.99 -5.06 8.48
C LEU A 112 14.62 -3.99 9.50
N LYS A 113 14.71 -4.31 10.77
CA LYS A 113 14.42 -3.38 11.88
C LYS A 113 15.42 -3.53 13.01
N LYS A 114 15.42 -2.53 13.89
CA LYS A 114 16.14 -2.59 15.16
C LYS A 114 15.68 -3.80 15.98
N GLY A 115 16.63 -4.55 16.52
CA GLY A 115 16.40 -5.76 17.30
C GLY A 115 16.46 -7.06 16.48
N ASP A 116 16.43 -6.99 15.14
CA ASP A 116 16.67 -8.17 14.30
C ASP A 116 18.11 -8.66 14.48
N LEU A 117 18.31 -9.97 14.33
CA LEU A 117 19.66 -10.54 14.29
C LEU A 117 20.37 -10.14 13.00
N TYR A 118 21.67 -9.83 13.13
CA TYR A 118 22.52 -9.56 11.98
C TYR A 118 22.79 -10.84 11.20
N ASP A 119 22.37 -10.86 9.95
CA ASP A 119 22.65 -11.95 9.00
C ASP A 119 23.04 -11.33 7.66
N GLU A 120 24.21 -11.67 7.15
CA GLU A 120 24.74 -11.10 5.89
C GLU A 120 23.82 -11.38 4.70
N ARG A 121 23.14 -12.53 4.66
CA ARG A 121 22.19 -12.87 3.60
C ARG A 121 20.93 -11.98 3.66
N ARG A 122 20.46 -11.66 4.87
CA ARG A 122 19.33 -10.72 5.04
C ARG A 122 19.73 -9.30 4.67
N ILE A 123 20.96 -8.90 4.98
CA ILE A 123 21.49 -7.58 4.60
C ILE A 123 21.61 -7.48 3.06
N GLU A 124 22.17 -8.51 2.41
CA GLU A 124 22.26 -8.52 0.94
C GLU A 124 20.89 -8.54 0.28
N LYS A 125 19.94 -9.30 0.82
CA LYS A 125 18.55 -9.29 0.34
C LYS A 125 17.89 -7.91 0.48
N ALA A 126 18.13 -7.22 1.58
CA ALA A 126 17.65 -5.86 1.79
C ALA A 126 18.30 -4.86 0.81
N LYS A 127 19.61 -5.00 0.56
CA LYS A 127 20.33 -4.23 -0.46
C LYS A 127 19.70 -4.41 -1.85
N GLN A 128 19.45 -5.65 -2.26
CA GLN A 128 18.79 -5.94 -3.55
C GLN A 128 17.37 -5.38 -3.62
N ALA A 129 16.63 -5.42 -2.51
CA ALA A 129 15.30 -4.82 -2.45
C ALA A 129 15.34 -3.29 -2.62
N ILE A 130 16.36 -2.62 -2.06
CA ILE A 130 16.58 -1.18 -2.26
C ILE A 130 16.91 -0.90 -3.73
N ILE A 131 17.86 -1.63 -4.33
CA ILE A 131 18.23 -1.48 -5.74
C ILE A 131 16.99 -1.65 -6.62
N SER A 132 16.25 -2.75 -6.48
CA SER A 132 15.03 -3.02 -7.27
C SER A 132 13.97 -1.94 -7.10
N LYS A 133 13.84 -1.36 -5.90
CA LYS A 133 12.90 -0.26 -5.67
C LYS A 133 13.33 1.01 -6.42
N VAL A 134 14.59 1.38 -6.35
CA VAL A 134 15.13 2.57 -7.04
C VAL A 134 15.06 2.40 -8.57
N GLU A 135 15.39 1.22 -9.08
CA GLU A 135 15.27 0.89 -10.51
C GLU A 135 13.81 0.94 -10.98
N SER A 136 12.87 0.48 -10.15
CA SER A 136 11.44 0.58 -10.46
C SER A 136 10.93 2.02 -10.57
N GLU A 137 11.61 2.97 -9.93
CA GLU A 137 11.35 4.42 -10.02
C GLU A 137 11.97 5.06 -11.28
N GLY A 138 12.65 4.25 -12.12
CA GLY A 138 13.21 4.70 -13.39
C GLY A 138 14.67 5.13 -13.34
N TYR A 139 15.40 4.78 -12.28
CA TYR A 139 16.84 5.01 -12.23
C TYR A 139 17.62 3.85 -12.83
N TYR A 140 18.81 4.13 -13.35
CA TYR A 140 19.75 3.17 -13.93
C TYR A 140 21.12 3.32 -13.26
N ASP A 141 21.88 2.22 -13.23
CA ASP A 141 23.19 2.17 -12.56
C ASP A 141 23.13 2.47 -11.04
N THR A 142 22.05 2.04 -10.41
CA THR A 142 21.87 2.20 -8.96
C THR A 142 22.92 1.38 -8.19
N VAL A 143 23.68 2.06 -7.35
CA VAL A 143 24.66 1.43 -6.46
C VAL A 143 24.25 1.62 -5.01
N VAL A 144 24.25 0.54 -4.24
CA VAL A 144 23.99 0.60 -2.80
C VAL A 144 25.21 0.04 -2.06
N GLU A 145 25.89 0.89 -1.32
CA GLU A 145 26.98 0.50 -0.44
C GLU A 145 26.44 0.21 0.95
N VAL A 146 26.91 -0.90 1.54
CA VAL A 146 26.50 -1.29 2.88
C VAL A 146 27.69 -1.15 3.82
N SER A 147 27.53 -0.33 4.84
CA SER A 147 28.50 -0.19 5.92
C SER A 147 27.92 -0.68 7.26
N LYS A 148 28.76 -1.35 8.05
CA LYS A 148 28.41 -1.82 9.39
C LYS A 148 29.36 -1.23 10.43
N LYS A 149 28.81 -0.68 11.49
CA LYS A 149 29.57 -0.20 12.64
C LYS A 149 29.17 -0.98 13.87
N ARG A 150 30.15 -1.56 14.57
CA ARG A 150 29.89 -2.25 15.84
C ARG A 150 29.56 -1.23 16.93
N VAL A 151 28.47 -1.47 17.66
CA VAL A 151 28.00 -0.66 18.78
C VAL A 151 27.69 -1.65 19.90
N ASN A 152 28.60 -1.76 20.86
CA ASN A 152 28.62 -2.83 21.87
C ASN A 152 28.54 -4.21 21.19
N ASP A 153 27.57 -5.06 21.58
CA ASP A 153 27.34 -6.39 21.00
C ASP A 153 26.34 -6.39 19.82
N SER A 154 26.11 -5.23 19.21
CA SER A 154 25.19 -5.04 18.10
C SER A 154 25.87 -4.35 16.93
N TYR A 155 25.21 -4.35 15.76
CA TYR A 155 25.65 -3.61 14.58
C TYR A 155 24.67 -2.49 14.21
N ALA A 156 25.17 -1.30 13.96
CA ALA A 156 24.48 -0.28 13.22
C ALA A 156 24.76 -0.49 11.72
N VAL A 157 23.73 -0.70 10.92
CA VAL A 157 23.81 -0.94 9.46
C VAL A 157 23.37 0.33 8.74
N THR A 158 24.19 0.79 7.78
CA THR A 158 23.87 1.92 6.93
C THR A 158 23.92 1.46 5.47
N PHE A 159 22.84 1.72 4.74
CA PHE A 159 22.75 1.61 3.28
C PHE A 159 22.95 3.02 2.71
N ASP A 160 24.01 3.22 1.95
CA ASP A 160 24.29 4.46 1.22
C ASP A 160 23.90 4.25 -0.25
N VAL A 161 22.86 4.95 -0.67
CA VAL A 161 22.21 4.76 -1.97
C VAL A 161 22.67 5.84 -2.93
N ASN A 162 23.40 5.44 -3.97
CA ASN A 162 23.60 6.25 -5.16
C ASN A 162 22.57 5.78 -6.20
N LYS A 163 21.58 6.60 -6.48
CA LYS A 163 20.49 6.25 -7.39
C LYS A 163 20.93 6.06 -8.84
N GLY A 164 22.06 6.66 -9.24
CA GLY A 164 22.45 6.72 -10.65
C GLY A 164 21.62 7.74 -11.42
N GLU A 165 21.50 7.54 -12.72
CA GLU A 165 20.82 8.46 -13.64
C GLU A 165 19.37 8.04 -13.92
N LYS A 166 18.50 8.99 -14.13
CA LYS A 166 17.11 8.73 -14.51
C LYS A 166 16.98 8.41 -15.99
N ILE A 167 16.29 7.33 -16.27
CA ILE A 167 15.90 6.98 -17.64
C ILE A 167 14.79 7.91 -18.08
N LYS A 168 14.94 8.48 -19.29
CA LYS A 168 13.93 9.34 -19.92
C LYS A 168 13.31 8.64 -21.12
N ILE A 169 11.99 8.61 -21.19
CA ILE A 169 11.29 8.09 -22.36
C ILE A 169 11.45 9.10 -23.51
N LYS A 170 12.22 8.73 -24.52
CA LYS A 170 12.39 9.54 -25.72
C LYS A 170 11.36 9.21 -26.78
N LYS A 171 10.96 7.93 -26.87
CA LYS A 171 10.08 7.46 -27.93
C LYS A 171 9.22 6.29 -27.46
N THR A 172 7.95 6.30 -27.88
CA THR A 172 7.05 5.17 -27.77
C THR A 172 6.61 4.73 -29.14
N ASN A 173 6.72 3.44 -29.44
CA ASN A 173 6.35 2.86 -30.71
C ASN A 173 5.16 1.89 -30.52
N PHE A 174 4.14 2.04 -31.36
CA PHE A 174 2.96 1.17 -31.35
C PHE A 174 2.91 0.39 -32.66
N VAL A 175 3.64 -0.73 -32.68
CA VAL A 175 3.78 -1.55 -33.88
C VAL A 175 2.49 -2.34 -34.12
N GLY A 176 1.87 -2.11 -35.28
CA GLY A 176 0.59 -2.71 -35.65
C GLY A 176 -0.63 -1.84 -35.36
N ALA A 177 -0.46 -0.64 -34.80
CA ALA A 177 -1.51 0.36 -34.68
C ALA A 177 -1.78 0.99 -36.05
N LYS A 178 -3.05 0.99 -36.49
CA LYS A 178 -3.50 1.57 -37.76
C LYS A 178 -4.72 2.46 -37.55
N GLU A 179 -5.62 2.06 -36.66
CA GLU A 179 -6.93 2.67 -36.49
C GLU A 179 -6.94 3.81 -35.47
N LEU A 180 -6.09 3.72 -34.43
CA LEU A 180 -5.94 4.77 -33.43
C LEU A 180 -4.66 5.55 -33.65
N LYS A 181 -4.76 6.88 -33.49
CA LYS A 181 -3.59 7.74 -33.46
C LYS A 181 -2.78 7.48 -32.19
N LYS A 182 -1.46 7.67 -32.29
CA LYS A 182 -0.53 7.56 -31.15
C LYS A 182 -1.02 8.33 -29.92
N SER A 183 -1.42 9.58 -30.09
CA SER A 183 -1.93 10.43 -29.01
C SER A 183 -3.19 9.88 -28.32
N GLU A 184 -4.04 9.16 -29.05
CA GLU A 184 -5.23 8.55 -28.47
C GLU A 184 -4.88 7.32 -27.61
N ILE A 185 -3.81 6.60 -27.97
CA ILE A 185 -3.31 5.46 -27.22
C ILE A 185 -2.60 5.93 -25.96
N GLU A 186 -1.74 6.95 -26.07
CA GLU A 186 -0.93 7.50 -24.99
C GLU A 186 -1.70 8.32 -23.95
N ASN A 187 -2.92 8.75 -24.26
CA ASN A 187 -3.67 9.69 -23.43
C ASN A 187 -3.78 9.31 -21.95
N ASP A 188 -3.95 8.05 -21.67
CA ASP A 188 -4.07 7.54 -20.30
C ASP A 188 -2.79 6.81 -19.80
N MET A 189 -1.73 6.77 -20.61
CA MET A 189 -0.46 6.13 -20.25
C MET A 189 0.39 7.04 -19.35
N VAL A 190 1.19 6.44 -18.48
CA VAL A 190 2.16 7.13 -17.64
C VAL A 190 3.46 7.33 -18.41
N ASN A 191 3.98 6.25 -19.02
CA ASN A 191 5.18 6.29 -19.83
C ASN A 191 4.81 6.65 -21.27
N LYS A 192 5.06 7.89 -21.66
CA LYS A 192 4.75 8.41 -22.99
C LYS A 192 5.85 9.31 -23.50
N GLU A 193 5.83 9.58 -24.78
CA GLU A 193 6.74 10.52 -25.42
C GLU A 193 6.61 11.94 -24.83
N PRO A 194 7.73 12.70 -24.71
CA PRO A 194 7.69 14.10 -24.29
C PRO A 194 6.74 14.91 -25.18
N GLY A 195 5.88 15.69 -24.54
CA GLY A 195 5.00 16.62 -25.21
C GLY A 195 5.72 17.90 -25.63
N MET A 196 5.02 18.76 -26.39
CA MET A 196 5.58 20.04 -26.86
C MET A 196 6.03 20.97 -25.73
N TRP A 197 5.50 20.80 -24.52
CA TRP A 197 5.76 21.67 -23.36
C TRP A 197 6.73 21.06 -22.34
N ASP A 198 7.22 19.83 -22.57
CA ASP A 198 8.08 19.12 -21.61
C ASP A 198 9.52 19.72 -21.54
N TRP A 199 9.83 20.66 -22.44
CA TRP A 199 11.06 21.46 -22.36
C TRP A 199 10.98 22.57 -21.30
N VAL A 200 9.78 22.88 -20.80
CA VAL A 200 9.59 23.87 -19.75
C VAL A 200 9.81 23.20 -18.39
N PRO A 201 10.79 23.64 -17.58
CA PRO A 201 11.01 23.12 -16.25
C PRO A 201 9.70 23.15 -15.44
N PHE A 202 9.38 22.07 -14.74
CA PHE A 202 8.19 21.85 -13.90
C PHE A 202 6.86 21.58 -14.61
N LEU A 203 6.79 21.59 -15.97
CA LEU A 203 5.54 21.31 -16.69
C LEU A 203 5.47 19.92 -17.32
N GLY A 204 6.59 19.25 -17.51
CA GLY A 204 6.63 17.90 -18.06
C GLY A 204 7.91 17.19 -17.69
N GLU A 205 7.79 16.00 -17.14
CA GLU A 205 8.90 15.08 -16.93
C GLU A 205 8.63 13.82 -17.75
N SER A 206 9.52 13.52 -18.69
CA SER A 206 9.51 12.27 -19.46
C SER A 206 10.21 11.12 -18.73
N ASP A 207 10.35 11.23 -17.42
CA ASP A 207 11.01 10.21 -16.62
C ASP A 207 10.28 8.87 -16.72
N ALA A 208 11.04 7.81 -16.96
CA ALA A 208 10.48 6.47 -17.03
C ALA A 208 9.99 6.01 -15.64
N ASN A 209 8.76 5.55 -15.57
CA ASN A 209 8.24 4.83 -14.43
C ASN A 209 8.12 3.34 -14.80
N VAL A 210 9.18 2.59 -14.51
CA VAL A 210 9.30 1.18 -14.92
C VAL A 210 8.20 0.32 -14.30
N GLU A 211 7.79 0.63 -13.06
CA GLU A 211 6.70 -0.07 -12.37
C GLU A 211 5.35 0.07 -13.10
N GLN A 212 5.14 1.20 -13.78
CA GLN A 212 3.91 1.48 -14.50
C GLN A 212 3.87 0.92 -15.93
N LEU A 213 4.99 0.50 -16.50
CA LEU A 213 5.06 -0.03 -17.86
C LEU A 213 4.07 -1.18 -18.15
N PRO A 214 3.92 -2.21 -17.29
CA PRO A 214 2.94 -3.27 -17.53
C PRO A 214 1.49 -2.76 -17.52
N TYR A 215 1.21 -1.74 -16.71
CA TYR A 215 -0.12 -1.10 -16.66
C TYR A 215 -0.40 -0.23 -17.88
N ASP A 216 0.65 0.33 -18.51
CA ASP A 216 0.50 1.10 -19.74
C ASP A 216 0.05 0.22 -20.90
N SER A 217 0.46 -1.05 -20.97
CA SER A 217 -0.12 -1.99 -21.94
C SER A 217 -1.63 -2.18 -21.75
N MET A 218 -2.07 -2.21 -20.48
CA MET A 218 -3.50 -2.31 -20.15
C MET A 218 -4.24 -1.02 -20.49
N ARG A 219 -3.64 0.14 -20.25
CA ARG A 219 -4.21 1.46 -20.61
C ARG A 219 -4.31 1.62 -22.13
N ALA A 220 -3.26 1.25 -22.87
CA ALA A 220 -3.27 1.22 -24.32
C ALA A 220 -4.39 0.30 -24.86
N ARG A 221 -4.52 -0.91 -24.34
CA ARG A 221 -5.63 -1.81 -24.68
C ARG A 221 -6.99 -1.18 -24.37
N GLU A 222 -7.12 -0.51 -23.23
CA GLU A 222 -8.37 0.17 -22.86
C GLU A 222 -8.72 1.31 -23.84
N ALA A 223 -7.73 2.02 -24.39
CA ALA A 223 -7.97 3.03 -25.43
C ALA A 223 -8.68 2.40 -26.64
N TYR A 224 -8.23 1.24 -27.10
CA TYR A 224 -8.89 0.47 -28.16
C TYR A 224 -10.30 0.03 -27.77
N MET A 225 -10.48 -0.49 -26.56
CA MET A 225 -11.79 -0.93 -26.07
C MET A 225 -12.79 0.22 -25.91
N LYS A 226 -12.32 1.45 -25.68
CA LYS A 226 -13.15 2.68 -25.69
C LYS A 226 -13.66 3.03 -27.10
N LYS A 227 -12.96 2.56 -28.13
CA LYS A 227 -13.29 2.77 -29.57
C LYS A 227 -13.93 1.54 -30.21
N GLY A 228 -14.30 0.54 -29.43
CA GLY A 228 -15.04 -0.64 -29.91
C GLY A 228 -14.20 -1.84 -30.33
N TYR A 229 -12.88 -1.77 -30.21
CA TYR A 229 -11.98 -2.89 -30.52
C TYR A 229 -11.87 -3.83 -29.31
N ILE A 230 -12.88 -4.66 -29.11
CA ILE A 230 -13.01 -5.51 -27.91
C ILE A 230 -11.89 -6.55 -27.84
N ASP A 231 -11.46 -7.06 -28.99
CA ASP A 231 -10.45 -8.11 -29.12
C ASP A 231 -9.01 -7.56 -29.21
N ALA A 232 -8.84 -6.25 -29.02
CA ALA A 232 -7.52 -5.65 -29.06
C ALA A 232 -6.58 -6.29 -28.04
N LYS A 233 -5.39 -6.64 -28.50
CA LYS A 233 -4.30 -7.20 -27.69
C LYS A 233 -3.09 -6.29 -27.78
N VAL A 234 -2.52 -5.97 -26.65
CA VAL A 234 -1.29 -5.19 -26.53
C VAL A 234 -0.28 -6.06 -25.80
N SER A 235 0.94 -6.18 -26.34
CA SER A 235 2.01 -6.96 -25.71
C SER A 235 2.48 -6.35 -24.41
N LYS A 236 3.28 -7.10 -23.65
CA LYS A 236 4.17 -6.50 -22.65
C LYS A 236 5.10 -5.51 -23.35
N PRO A 237 5.43 -4.38 -22.73
CA PRO A 237 6.34 -3.39 -23.32
C PRO A 237 7.76 -3.96 -23.41
N LEU A 238 8.46 -3.62 -24.47
CA LEU A 238 9.90 -3.85 -24.61
C LEU A 238 10.58 -2.48 -24.52
N MET A 239 11.26 -2.23 -23.40
CA MET A 239 12.04 -1.02 -23.18
C MET A 239 13.49 -1.27 -23.57
N ARG A 240 14.07 -0.41 -24.42
CA ARG A 240 15.47 -0.36 -24.78
C ARG A 240 16.05 0.94 -24.27
N VAL A 241 17.09 0.83 -23.46
CA VAL A 241 17.79 1.97 -22.86
C VAL A 241 19.12 2.16 -23.55
N ASP A 242 19.37 3.36 -24.01
CA ASP A 242 20.72 3.79 -24.43
C ASP A 242 21.49 4.24 -23.18
N THR A 243 22.48 3.43 -22.79
CA THR A 243 23.26 3.66 -21.56
C THR A 243 24.20 4.88 -21.63
N ALA A 244 24.47 5.41 -22.83
CA ALA A 244 25.28 6.62 -22.97
C ALA A 244 24.49 7.91 -22.72
N SER A 245 23.20 7.92 -23.04
CA SER A 245 22.33 9.09 -22.90
C SER A 245 21.21 8.92 -21.89
N TYR A 246 21.03 7.70 -21.33
CA TYR A 246 19.93 7.30 -20.45
C TYR A 246 18.54 7.54 -21.07
N ASN A 247 18.47 7.58 -22.41
CA ASN A 247 17.21 7.67 -23.14
C ASN A 247 16.67 6.26 -23.42
N ALA A 248 15.35 6.13 -23.29
CA ALA A 248 14.67 4.86 -23.58
C ALA A 248 13.69 4.99 -24.74
N GLU A 249 13.61 3.93 -25.52
CA GLU A 249 12.52 3.66 -26.45
C GLU A 249 11.68 2.51 -25.93
N VAL A 250 10.36 2.66 -26.00
CA VAL A 250 9.41 1.62 -25.54
C VAL A 250 8.54 1.16 -26.70
N ASP A 251 8.59 -0.12 -27.00
CA ASP A 251 7.81 -0.74 -28.07
C ASP A 251 6.63 -1.53 -27.51
N TYR A 252 5.46 -1.30 -28.08
CA TYR A 252 4.23 -2.06 -27.85
C TYR A 252 3.78 -2.71 -29.14
N MET A 253 3.66 -4.05 -29.15
CA MET A 253 3.07 -4.77 -30.27
C MET A 253 1.56 -4.80 -30.12
N ILE A 254 0.82 -4.35 -31.13
CA ILE A 254 -0.64 -4.23 -31.09
C ILE A 254 -1.27 -5.11 -32.17
N LYS A 255 -2.30 -5.84 -31.76
CA LYS A 255 -3.25 -6.49 -32.65
C LYS A 255 -4.63 -5.89 -32.37
N GLU A 256 -5.11 -5.01 -33.24
CA GLU A 256 -6.31 -4.19 -32.99
C GLU A 256 -7.60 -5.02 -32.99
N GLY A 257 -7.69 -6.00 -33.88
CA GLY A 257 -8.92 -6.76 -34.12
C GLY A 257 -9.96 -5.98 -34.91
N LYS A 258 -11.22 -6.41 -34.84
CA LYS A 258 -12.35 -5.72 -35.51
C LYS A 258 -13.01 -4.73 -34.57
N GLN A 259 -13.56 -3.64 -35.13
CA GLN A 259 -14.40 -2.72 -34.38
C GLN A 259 -15.83 -3.26 -34.30
N PHE A 260 -16.37 -3.31 -33.09
CA PHE A 260 -17.72 -3.75 -32.81
C PHE A 260 -18.66 -2.60 -32.51
N ARG A 261 -19.89 -2.72 -33.03
CA ARG A 261 -21.04 -1.90 -32.64
C ARG A 261 -21.93 -2.69 -31.69
N VAL A 262 -22.64 -1.96 -30.83
CA VAL A 262 -23.61 -2.56 -29.92
C VAL A 262 -24.82 -3.08 -30.69
N GLY A 263 -25.08 -4.37 -30.63
CA GLY A 263 -26.26 -5.01 -31.11
C GLY A 263 -27.44 -4.86 -30.15
N LYS A 264 -27.69 -5.87 -29.33
CA LYS A 264 -28.74 -5.86 -28.31
C LYS A 264 -28.13 -5.63 -26.94
N VAL A 265 -28.78 -4.81 -26.08
CA VAL A 265 -28.45 -4.68 -24.68
C VAL A 265 -29.62 -5.16 -23.86
N THR A 266 -29.38 -6.13 -22.97
CA THR A 266 -30.40 -6.74 -22.11
C THR A 266 -29.95 -6.81 -20.69
N ILE A 267 -30.89 -6.85 -19.75
CA ILE A 267 -30.64 -7.04 -18.31
C ILE A 267 -31.36 -8.33 -17.91
N SER A 268 -30.63 -9.27 -17.34
CA SER A 268 -31.16 -10.47 -16.71
C SER A 268 -31.06 -10.30 -15.20
N GLN A 269 -32.17 -10.35 -14.50
CA GLN A 269 -32.22 -10.09 -13.07
C GLN A 269 -33.40 -10.82 -12.40
N SER A 270 -33.28 -11.04 -11.09
CA SER A 270 -34.32 -11.67 -10.24
C SER A 270 -34.65 -10.83 -8.99
N VAL A 271 -34.38 -9.51 -9.05
CA VAL A 271 -34.61 -8.60 -7.93
C VAL A 271 -36.07 -8.18 -7.91
N PRO A 272 -36.83 -8.49 -6.85
CA PRO A 272 -38.22 -8.02 -6.72
C PRO A 272 -38.34 -6.51 -6.73
N GLY A 273 -39.31 -5.99 -7.52
CA GLY A 273 -39.56 -4.55 -7.60
C GLY A 273 -38.62 -3.75 -8.49
N LEU A 274 -37.65 -4.39 -9.17
CA LEU A 274 -36.73 -3.71 -10.07
C LEU A 274 -37.30 -3.69 -11.50
N ASN A 275 -37.58 -2.51 -12.02
CA ASN A 275 -38.13 -2.35 -13.38
C ASN A 275 -37.02 -2.43 -14.43
N THR A 276 -36.94 -3.56 -15.11
CA THR A 276 -35.93 -3.82 -16.16
C THR A 276 -36.02 -2.87 -17.36
N ALA A 277 -37.23 -2.48 -17.75
CA ALA A 277 -37.43 -1.57 -18.87
C ALA A 277 -36.91 -0.16 -18.56
N GLU A 278 -37.20 0.34 -17.38
CA GLU A 278 -36.68 1.62 -16.90
C GLU A 278 -35.16 1.61 -16.83
N LEU A 279 -34.57 0.58 -16.21
CA LEU A 279 -33.12 0.42 -16.13
C LEU A 279 -32.44 0.38 -17.50
N THR A 280 -33.03 -0.36 -18.45
CA THR A 280 -32.50 -0.45 -19.82
C THR A 280 -32.51 0.92 -20.49
N SER A 281 -33.55 1.74 -20.24
CA SER A 281 -33.63 3.09 -20.78
C SER A 281 -32.56 4.03 -20.27
N GLU A 282 -32.04 3.78 -19.06
CA GLU A 282 -31.02 4.60 -18.37
C GLU A 282 -29.57 4.22 -18.73
N LEU A 283 -29.35 3.08 -19.43
CA LEU A 283 -28.01 2.63 -19.81
C LEU A 283 -27.36 3.61 -20.80
N LYS A 284 -26.04 3.75 -20.72
CA LYS A 284 -25.21 4.57 -21.62
C LYS A 284 -24.86 3.87 -22.93
N LEU A 285 -24.75 2.53 -22.90
CA LEU A 285 -24.61 1.76 -24.10
C LEU A 285 -25.94 1.70 -24.86
N ARG A 286 -25.91 1.99 -26.16
CA ARG A 286 -27.10 2.07 -27.02
C ARG A 286 -26.88 1.23 -28.27
N LYS A 287 -27.91 0.52 -28.72
CA LYS A 287 -27.93 -0.24 -29.96
C LYS A 287 -27.44 0.62 -31.15
N GLY A 288 -26.62 0.05 -32.02
CA GLY A 288 -26.07 0.66 -33.23
C GLY A 288 -24.88 1.61 -33.00
N LYS A 289 -24.60 2.03 -31.74
CA LYS A 289 -23.40 2.84 -31.41
C LYS A 289 -22.15 1.96 -31.28
N VAL A 290 -20.99 2.55 -31.52
CA VAL A 290 -19.71 1.87 -31.28
C VAL A 290 -19.64 1.45 -29.83
N PHE A 291 -19.22 0.19 -29.58
CA PHE A 291 -19.02 -0.31 -28.23
C PHE A 291 -17.97 0.54 -27.50
N ASN A 292 -18.18 0.70 -26.20
CA ASN A 292 -17.27 1.49 -25.36
C ASN A 292 -17.20 0.89 -23.96
N ILE A 293 -16.03 0.38 -23.58
CA ILE A 293 -15.79 -0.29 -22.29
C ILE A 293 -16.05 0.63 -21.09
N LYS A 294 -15.74 1.94 -21.20
CA LYS A 294 -15.98 2.91 -20.13
C LYS A 294 -17.47 3.11 -19.88
N ARG A 295 -18.28 3.19 -20.97
CA ARG A 295 -19.75 3.27 -20.85
C ARG A 295 -20.32 2.01 -20.22
N MET A 296 -19.84 0.83 -20.62
CA MET A 296 -20.25 -0.45 -20.03
C MET A 296 -19.97 -0.49 -18.53
N ARG A 297 -18.77 -0.08 -18.08
CA ARG A 297 -18.43 -0.02 -16.66
C ARG A 297 -19.33 0.97 -15.89
N LEU A 298 -19.68 2.09 -16.50
CA LEU A 298 -20.62 3.06 -15.91
C LEU A 298 -22.03 2.46 -15.78
N ASP A 299 -22.48 1.71 -16.78
CA ASP A 299 -23.77 1.01 -16.73
C ASP A 299 -23.77 -0.04 -15.60
N MET A 300 -22.72 -0.87 -15.51
CA MET A 300 -22.58 -1.85 -14.43
C MET A 300 -22.59 -1.19 -13.05
N LYS A 301 -21.86 -0.06 -12.91
CA LYS A 301 -21.84 0.71 -11.66
C LYS A 301 -23.23 1.22 -11.30
N LYS A 302 -23.95 1.77 -12.26
CA LYS A 302 -25.32 2.28 -12.07
C LYS A 302 -26.29 1.16 -11.69
N LEU A 303 -26.23 0.03 -12.37
CA LEU A 303 -27.04 -1.16 -12.04
C LEU A 303 -26.73 -1.65 -10.61
N LYS A 304 -25.47 -1.73 -10.24
CA LYS A 304 -25.05 -2.10 -8.87
C LYS A 304 -25.58 -1.11 -7.81
N GLU A 305 -25.54 0.21 -8.11
CA GLU A 305 -26.08 1.26 -7.25
C GLU A 305 -27.59 1.11 -7.05
N LYS A 306 -28.34 0.93 -8.15
CA LYS A 306 -29.81 0.74 -8.08
C LYS A 306 -30.20 -0.50 -7.25
N VAL A 307 -29.51 -1.62 -7.47
CA VAL A 307 -29.75 -2.86 -6.71
C VAL A 307 -29.28 -2.73 -5.26
N GLY A 308 -28.15 -2.06 -5.03
CA GLY A 308 -27.63 -1.78 -3.69
C GLY A 308 -28.59 -0.93 -2.86
N ASN A 309 -29.26 0.05 -3.46
CA ASN A 309 -30.26 0.89 -2.80
C ASN A 309 -31.54 0.13 -2.37
N LEU A 310 -31.74 -1.07 -2.91
CA LEU A 310 -32.81 -1.97 -2.47
C LEU A 310 -32.39 -2.92 -1.34
N GLY A 311 -31.20 -2.73 -0.78
CA GLY A 311 -30.67 -3.52 0.33
C GLY A 311 -29.71 -4.64 -0.03
N TYR A 312 -29.36 -4.81 -1.31
CA TYR A 312 -28.50 -5.90 -1.76
C TYR A 312 -27.01 -5.49 -1.77
N ALA A 313 -26.38 -5.44 -0.62
CA ALA A 313 -24.99 -4.98 -0.47
C ALA A 313 -23.98 -5.80 -1.30
N TYR A 314 -24.25 -7.08 -1.51
CA TYR A 314 -23.36 -8.03 -2.20
C TYR A 314 -23.77 -8.33 -3.62
N ALA A 315 -24.65 -7.50 -4.21
CA ALA A 315 -25.07 -7.65 -5.59
C ALA A 315 -23.87 -7.64 -6.54
N LYS A 316 -23.86 -8.62 -7.46
CA LYS A 316 -22.87 -8.71 -8.54
C LYS A 316 -23.57 -8.39 -9.85
N VAL A 317 -22.93 -7.60 -10.68
CA VAL A 317 -23.36 -7.30 -12.06
C VAL A 317 -22.26 -7.75 -12.98
N ASN A 318 -22.52 -8.78 -13.77
CA ASN A 318 -21.56 -9.37 -14.71
C ASN A 318 -22.02 -9.10 -16.15
N PRO A 319 -21.11 -8.64 -17.04
CA PRO A 319 -21.42 -8.49 -18.44
C PRO A 319 -21.17 -9.81 -19.17
N ASN A 320 -22.17 -10.30 -19.92
CA ASN A 320 -22.03 -11.43 -20.83
C ASN A 320 -22.06 -10.89 -22.26
N PHE A 321 -21.05 -11.27 -23.05
CA PHE A 321 -20.88 -10.82 -24.43
C PHE A 321 -21.22 -11.97 -25.39
N HIS A 322 -22.03 -11.66 -26.40
CA HIS A 322 -22.19 -12.49 -27.56
C HIS A 322 -21.77 -11.68 -28.79
N LYS A 323 -20.68 -12.09 -29.43
CA LYS A 323 -20.09 -11.40 -30.58
C LYS A 323 -20.57 -12.09 -31.88
N ASP A 324 -20.98 -11.27 -32.84
CA ASP A 324 -21.19 -11.64 -34.25
C ASP A 324 -20.07 -11.00 -35.06
N ASP A 325 -19.03 -11.80 -35.33
CA ASP A 325 -17.82 -11.34 -36.04
C ASP A 325 -18.10 -11.00 -37.49
N GLU A 326 -19.15 -11.61 -38.12
CA GLU A 326 -19.52 -11.33 -39.50
C GLU A 326 -20.15 -9.94 -39.61
N LYS A 327 -21.08 -9.63 -38.72
CA LYS A 327 -21.79 -8.34 -38.72
C LYS A 327 -21.05 -7.23 -37.96
N GLY A 328 -19.97 -7.56 -37.23
CA GLY A 328 -19.28 -6.61 -36.35
C GLY A 328 -20.17 -6.10 -35.21
N LEU A 329 -21.05 -6.95 -34.71
CA LEU A 329 -21.97 -6.61 -33.62
C LEU A 329 -21.60 -7.36 -32.34
N VAL A 330 -21.85 -6.71 -31.23
CA VAL A 330 -21.74 -7.33 -29.89
C VAL A 330 -23.06 -7.14 -29.16
N ASP A 331 -23.70 -8.23 -28.82
CA ASP A 331 -24.82 -8.25 -27.89
C ASP A 331 -24.29 -8.32 -26.46
N LEU A 332 -24.89 -7.55 -25.58
CA LEU A 332 -24.49 -7.44 -24.20
C LEU A 332 -25.68 -7.76 -23.29
N GLN A 333 -25.48 -8.72 -22.40
CA GLN A 333 -26.40 -9.02 -21.32
C GLN A 333 -25.76 -8.71 -19.98
N TYR A 334 -26.35 -7.79 -19.24
CA TYR A 334 -25.98 -7.58 -17.85
C TYR A 334 -26.72 -8.58 -16.97
N GLN A 335 -25.99 -9.51 -16.37
CA GLN A 335 -26.54 -10.47 -15.43
C GLN A 335 -26.38 -9.93 -14.01
N ILE A 336 -27.51 -9.71 -13.32
CA ILE A 336 -27.54 -9.24 -11.94
C ILE A 336 -27.82 -10.43 -11.03
N THR A 337 -26.88 -10.69 -10.12
CA THR A 337 -27.04 -11.67 -9.01
C THR A 337 -27.15 -10.89 -7.71
N PRO A 338 -28.36 -10.75 -7.13
CA PRO A 338 -28.59 -9.81 -6.02
C PRO A 338 -27.98 -10.27 -4.69
N GLY A 339 -27.97 -11.57 -4.41
CA GLY A 339 -27.70 -12.08 -3.06
C GLY A 339 -28.91 -11.90 -2.13
N LYS A 340 -28.67 -11.78 -0.82
CA LYS A 340 -29.69 -11.50 0.20
C LYS A 340 -29.76 -10.00 0.51
N LYS A 341 -30.95 -9.52 0.89
CA LYS A 341 -31.11 -8.18 1.47
C LYS A 341 -30.44 -8.15 2.84
N VAL A 342 -29.72 -7.08 3.14
CA VAL A 342 -29.03 -6.92 4.41
C VAL A 342 -29.46 -5.64 5.13
N LYS A 343 -29.47 -5.73 6.45
CA LYS A 343 -29.63 -4.62 7.37
C LYS A 343 -28.32 -4.30 8.06
N ILE A 344 -28.13 -3.04 8.41
CA ILE A 344 -27.01 -2.60 9.22
C ILE A 344 -27.18 -3.13 10.64
N ASN A 345 -26.20 -3.88 11.13
CA ASN A 345 -26.17 -4.36 12.50
C ASN A 345 -25.50 -3.34 13.41
N ASP A 346 -24.32 -2.84 13.03
CA ASP A 346 -23.59 -1.82 13.77
C ASP A 346 -22.67 -1.01 12.85
N VAL A 347 -22.24 0.18 13.33
CA VAL A 347 -21.29 1.06 12.67
C VAL A 347 -20.04 1.15 13.53
N LEU A 348 -18.96 0.48 13.10
CA LEU A 348 -17.70 0.39 13.80
C LEU A 348 -16.70 1.38 13.21
N ILE A 349 -16.24 2.33 14.02
CA ILE A 349 -15.31 3.38 13.61
C ILE A 349 -13.91 3.06 14.15
N SER A 350 -12.88 3.26 13.34
CA SER A 350 -11.48 3.04 13.72
C SER A 350 -10.52 4.00 13.01
N GLY A 351 -9.39 4.32 13.66
CA GLY A 351 -8.36 5.22 13.14
C GLY A 351 -8.64 6.70 13.39
N ASN A 352 -9.64 7.02 14.22
CA ASN A 352 -10.00 8.37 14.66
C ASN A 352 -9.35 8.67 16.03
N ASP A 353 -8.03 8.67 16.09
CA ASP A 353 -7.26 8.84 17.34
C ASP A 353 -7.44 10.22 17.98
N VAL A 354 -7.68 11.26 17.17
CA VAL A 354 -7.91 12.63 17.58
C VAL A 354 -9.39 13.01 17.48
N THR A 355 -10.03 12.67 16.36
CA THR A 355 -11.44 13.05 16.09
C THR A 355 -12.39 12.22 16.94
N LYS A 356 -13.28 12.87 17.65
CA LYS A 356 -14.28 12.20 18.49
C LYS A 356 -15.23 11.35 17.65
N ASP A 357 -15.60 10.17 18.15
CA ASP A 357 -16.48 9.21 17.48
C ASP A 357 -17.78 9.85 16.98
N ARG A 358 -18.44 10.67 17.81
CA ARG A 358 -19.67 11.41 17.44
C ARG A 358 -19.48 12.31 16.22
N VAL A 359 -18.26 12.88 16.03
CA VAL A 359 -17.96 13.76 14.90
C VAL A 359 -17.87 12.96 13.60
N VAL A 360 -17.38 11.73 13.64
CA VAL A 360 -17.38 10.82 12.48
C VAL A 360 -18.81 10.35 12.21
N ARG A 361 -19.49 9.88 13.24
CA ARG A 361 -20.81 9.25 13.16
C ARG A 361 -21.89 10.16 12.56
N ARG A 362 -21.86 11.46 12.82
CA ARG A 362 -22.84 12.43 12.26
C ARG A 362 -22.77 12.60 10.73
N TYR A 363 -21.71 12.10 10.08
CA TYR A 363 -21.56 12.08 8.62
C TYR A 363 -21.88 10.71 8.02
N ILE A 364 -22.30 9.73 8.82
CA ILE A 364 -22.72 8.41 8.37
C ILE A 364 -24.24 8.42 8.26
N TYR A 365 -24.74 8.25 7.04
CA TYR A 365 -26.19 8.28 6.74
C TYR A 365 -26.89 6.93 6.90
N LEU A 366 -26.20 5.94 7.44
CA LEU A 366 -26.71 4.60 7.73
C LEU A 366 -26.55 4.31 9.22
N ALA A 367 -27.64 3.98 9.88
CA ALA A 367 -27.67 3.65 11.30
C ALA A 367 -27.98 2.15 11.53
N PRO A 368 -27.67 1.60 12.72
CA PRO A 368 -28.11 0.26 13.10
C PRO A 368 -29.62 0.07 12.93
N GLY A 369 -30.02 -1.01 12.25
CA GLY A 369 -31.42 -1.31 11.91
C GLY A 369 -31.85 -0.90 10.51
N ASP A 370 -31.16 0.05 9.89
CA ASP A 370 -31.47 0.50 8.53
C ASP A 370 -31.23 -0.61 7.50
N THR A 371 -32.00 -0.57 6.42
CA THR A 371 -31.71 -1.36 5.24
C THR A 371 -30.48 -0.76 4.54
N TYR A 372 -29.55 -1.59 4.14
CA TYR A 372 -28.37 -1.14 3.41
C TYR A 372 -28.76 -0.31 2.18
N SER A 373 -28.07 0.80 1.98
CA SER A 373 -28.17 1.67 0.80
C SER A 373 -26.78 1.98 0.27
N TYR A 374 -26.54 1.68 -1.01
CA TYR A 374 -25.26 1.99 -1.65
C TYR A 374 -25.02 3.50 -1.77
N THR A 375 -26.08 4.27 -2.07
CA THR A 375 -26.00 5.73 -2.19
C THR A 375 -25.63 6.35 -0.85
N ASP A 376 -26.33 5.98 0.23
CA ASP A 376 -26.07 6.53 1.57
C ASP A 376 -24.66 6.18 2.07
N LEU A 377 -24.17 4.97 1.78
CA LEU A 377 -22.79 4.59 2.07
C LEU A 377 -21.78 5.46 1.32
N LYS A 378 -21.99 5.66 0.01
CA LYS A 378 -21.13 6.48 -0.85
C LYS A 378 -21.16 7.94 -0.43
N ASP A 379 -22.33 8.47 -0.09
CA ASP A 379 -22.52 9.84 0.33
C ASP A 379 -21.92 10.07 1.72
N SER A 380 -22.04 9.12 2.64
CA SER A 380 -21.31 9.10 3.92
C SER A 380 -19.81 9.20 3.72
N LYS A 381 -19.26 8.35 2.84
CA LYS A 381 -17.82 8.38 2.51
C LYS A 381 -17.40 9.73 1.93
N SER A 382 -18.21 10.28 1.04
CA SER A 382 -17.95 11.59 0.42
C SER A 382 -18.10 12.74 1.43
N ALA A 383 -19.08 12.68 2.32
CA ALA A 383 -19.29 13.67 3.36
C ALA A 383 -18.10 13.72 4.33
N LEU A 384 -17.66 12.57 4.82
CA LEU A 384 -16.45 12.48 5.66
C LEU A 384 -15.20 12.97 4.93
N GLY A 385 -15.02 12.63 3.65
CA GLY A 385 -13.87 13.09 2.86
C GLY A 385 -13.86 14.62 2.68
N ARG A 386 -15.03 15.25 2.52
CA ARG A 386 -15.14 16.72 2.37
C ARG A 386 -14.83 17.49 3.65
N THR A 387 -14.86 16.87 4.83
CA THR A 387 -14.50 17.54 6.09
C THR A 387 -13.07 18.03 6.12
N GLY A 388 -12.17 17.33 5.42
CA GLY A 388 -10.73 17.55 5.49
C GLY A 388 -10.10 17.13 6.82
N PHE A 389 -10.82 16.38 7.66
CA PHE A 389 -10.30 15.83 8.92
C PHE A 389 -9.45 14.59 8.69
N PHE A 390 -9.67 13.90 7.56
CA PHE A 390 -9.07 12.62 7.23
C PHE A 390 -8.33 12.66 5.89
N GLU A 391 -7.13 12.09 5.87
CA GLU A 391 -6.34 11.85 4.65
C GLU A 391 -7.00 10.73 3.81
N LYS A 392 -7.54 9.72 4.51
CA LYS A 392 -8.19 8.58 3.89
C LYS A 392 -9.44 8.21 4.67
N VAL A 393 -10.51 7.95 3.93
CA VAL A 393 -11.78 7.44 4.46
C VAL A 393 -12.13 6.19 3.67
N ASP A 394 -12.42 5.10 4.37
CA ASP A 394 -12.95 3.88 3.76
C ASP A 394 -14.12 3.35 4.56
N ILE A 395 -15.24 3.03 3.88
CA ILE A 395 -16.44 2.47 4.51
C ILE A 395 -16.76 1.17 3.76
N VAL A 396 -16.66 0.06 4.49
CA VAL A 396 -16.82 -1.27 3.91
C VAL A 396 -17.87 -2.04 4.70
N PRO A 397 -18.91 -2.62 4.03
CA PRO A 397 -19.82 -3.53 4.69
C PRO A 397 -19.13 -4.87 4.97
N GLU A 398 -19.06 -5.26 6.22
CA GLU A 398 -18.54 -6.54 6.68
C GLU A 398 -19.71 -7.49 7.01
N ARG A 399 -19.70 -8.65 6.39
CA ARG A 399 -20.77 -9.65 6.61
C ARG A 399 -20.67 -10.26 7.99
N ILE A 400 -21.76 -10.16 8.75
CA ILE A 400 -21.94 -10.85 10.05
C ILE A 400 -22.81 -12.07 9.86
N SER A 401 -23.86 -11.98 9.05
CA SER A 401 -24.73 -13.08 8.68
C SER A 401 -25.23 -12.92 7.24
N GLU A 402 -26.13 -13.78 6.78
CA GLU A 402 -26.73 -13.62 5.46
C GLU A 402 -27.54 -12.35 5.29
N GLU A 403 -28.11 -11.81 6.38
CA GLU A 403 -29.03 -10.67 6.38
C GLU A 403 -28.52 -9.47 7.18
N LYS A 404 -27.32 -9.55 7.79
CA LYS A 404 -26.75 -8.50 8.62
C LYS A 404 -25.32 -8.17 8.24
N VAL A 405 -25.01 -6.87 8.22
CA VAL A 405 -23.67 -6.34 7.99
C VAL A 405 -23.31 -5.30 9.05
N ASN A 406 -22.05 -5.26 9.45
CA ASN A 406 -21.46 -4.11 10.11
C ASN A 406 -20.88 -3.16 9.06
N LEU A 407 -20.96 -1.86 9.31
CA LEU A 407 -20.22 -0.89 8.52
C LEU A 407 -18.88 -0.63 9.21
N LEU A 408 -17.79 -1.06 8.58
CA LEU A 408 -16.44 -0.72 9.04
C LEU A 408 -16.03 0.62 8.45
N VAL A 409 -16.02 1.65 9.27
CA VAL A 409 -15.57 3.00 8.93
C VAL A 409 -14.11 3.12 9.36
N LYS A 410 -13.19 2.99 8.41
CA LYS A 410 -11.75 3.12 8.64
C LYS A 410 -11.30 4.49 8.16
N VAL A 411 -10.78 5.29 9.07
CA VAL A 411 -10.27 6.63 8.74
C VAL A 411 -8.79 6.73 9.06
N LYS A 412 -8.10 7.65 8.42
CA LYS A 412 -6.73 8.04 8.75
C LYS A 412 -6.73 9.55 8.94
N GLU A 413 -6.36 10.00 10.13
CA GLU A 413 -6.33 11.43 10.47
C GLU A 413 -5.43 12.22 9.52
N ALA A 414 -5.89 13.41 9.15
CA ALA A 414 -5.12 14.40 8.40
C ALA A 414 -4.54 15.45 9.35
N GLN A 415 -3.53 16.17 8.87
CA GLN A 415 -3.07 17.37 9.55
C GLN A 415 -4.10 18.49 9.34
N THR A 416 -4.92 18.77 10.35
CA THR A 416 -6.00 19.77 10.30
C THR A 416 -5.55 21.17 10.68
N GLY A 417 -4.36 21.29 11.28
CA GLY A 417 -3.74 22.55 11.66
C GLY A 417 -2.93 23.18 10.54
N SER A 418 -2.98 24.49 10.40
CA SER A 418 -2.12 25.26 9.50
C SER A 418 -1.63 26.55 10.17
N ILE A 419 -0.40 26.93 9.84
CA ILE A 419 0.22 28.18 10.26
C ILE A 419 0.57 28.94 8.98
N SER A 420 0.19 30.21 8.93
CA SER A 420 0.51 31.10 7.83
C SER A 420 1.17 32.36 8.39
N ALA A 421 2.21 32.83 7.71
CA ALA A 421 2.83 34.10 7.99
C ALA A 421 3.14 34.81 6.67
N GLY A 422 2.93 36.09 6.62
CA GLY A 422 3.18 36.90 5.44
C GLY A 422 3.64 38.32 5.82
N GLY A 423 4.28 38.99 4.88
CA GLY A 423 4.70 40.37 5.05
C GLY A 423 4.61 41.10 3.71
N GLY A 424 4.39 42.41 3.77
CA GLY A 424 4.28 43.27 2.62
C GLY A 424 4.64 44.72 2.94
N TYR A 425 4.72 45.54 1.92
CA TYR A 425 4.86 46.99 2.04
C TYR A 425 3.80 47.70 1.20
N GLY A 426 3.07 48.56 1.83
CA GLY A 426 2.11 49.45 1.16
C GLY A 426 2.46 50.90 1.35
N SER A 427 2.26 51.74 0.31
CA SER A 427 2.60 53.18 0.33
C SER A 427 1.85 53.96 1.41
N TYR A 428 0.68 53.47 1.82
CA TYR A 428 -0.16 54.09 2.87
C TYR A 428 0.00 53.41 4.23
N GLN A 429 0.08 52.09 4.24
CA GLN A 429 0.10 51.26 5.49
C GLN A 429 1.52 50.98 5.97
N GLY A 430 2.54 51.32 5.18
CA GLY A 430 3.93 51.01 5.50
C GLY A 430 4.23 49.51 5.46
N VAL A 431 5.09 49.07 6.33
CA VAL A 431 5.38 47.63 6.51
C VAL A 431 4.19 46.97 7.16
N MET A 432 3.76 45.84 6.56
CA MET A 432 2.67 44.99 7.08
C MET A 432 3.22 43.60 7.36
N VAL A 433 2.79 43.05 8.47
CA VAL A 433 3.07 41.66 8.85
C VAL A 433 1.76 41.02 9.32
N ASN A 434 1.49 39.83 8.82
CA ASN A 434 0.35 39.02 9.27
C ASN A 434 0.83 37.63 9.68
N ALA A 435 0.20 37.08 10.69
CA ALA A 435 0.40 35.70 11.11
C ALA A 435 -0.95 35.11 11.52
N SER A 436 -1.20 33.88 11.11
CA SER A 436 -2.41 33.17 11.55
C SER A 436 -2.15 31.71 11.83
N VAL A 437 -2.89 31.18 12.78
CA VAL A 437 -2.95 29.76 13.12
C VAL A 437 -4.41 29.34 12.98
N SER A 438 -4.65 28.25 12.27
CA SER A 438 -6.01 27.71 12.16
C SER A 438 -6.01 26.19 12.31
N ASN A 439 -7.14 25.66 12.79
CA ASN A 439 -7.36 24.22 12.87
C ASN A 439 -8.82 23.91 12.50
N LYS A 440 -9.02 23.05 11.50
CA LYS A 440 -10.35 22.65 11.01
C LYS A 440 -11.08 21.68 11.95
N ASN A 441 -10.37 21.06 12.87
CA ASN A 441 -10.90 20.07 13.81
C ASN A 441 -10.34 20.30 15.21
N LEU A 442 -10.66 21.44 15.80
CA LEU A 442 -10.14 21.88 17.09
C LEU A 442 -10.46 20.85 18.19
N PHE A 443 -9.43 20.28 18.82
CA PHE A 443 -9.53 19.23 19.84
C PHE A 443 -10.37 18.00 19.41
N GLY A 444 -10.42 17.71 18.12
CA GLY A 444 -11.21 16.59 17.59
C GLY A 444 -12.73 16.76 17.69
N THR A 445 -13.21 17.97 17.92
CA THR A 445 -14.63 18.27 18.13
C THR A 445 -15.40 18.60 16.84
N GLY A 446 -14.67 18.74 15.71
CA GLY A 446 -15.22 19.17 14.44
C GLY A 446 -15.51 20.68 14.38
N LEU A 447 -14.99 21.46 15.33
CA LEU A 447 -15.03 22.91 15.30
C LEU A 447 -13.86 23.47 14.49
N ASN A 448 -14.11 24.50 13.69
CA ASN A 448 -13.05 25.26 13.04
C ASN A 448 -12.63 26.40 13.96
N GLY A 449 -11.36 26.46 14.32
CA GLY A 449 -10.79 27.55 15.09
C GLY A 449 -9.71 28.28 14.31
N SER A 450 -9.66 29.61 14.40
CA SER A 450 -8.55 30.39 13.88
C SER A 450 -8.21 31.56 14.78
N LEU A 451 -6.93 31.89 14.85
CA LEU A 451 -6.36 33.06 15.50
C LEU A 451 -5.49 33.77 14.46
N GLY A 452 -5.76 35.02 14.20
CA GLY A 452 -4.98 35.85 13.28
C GLY A 452 -4.52 37.14 13.97
N ILE A 453 -3.33 37.59 13.62
CA ILE A 453 -2.74 38.87 14.04
C ILE A 453 -2.27 39.58 12.78
N ASP A 454 -2.75 40.83 12.59
CA ASP A 454 -2.29 41.72 11.54
C ASP A 454 -1.69 42.95 12.17
N TRP A 455 -0.49 43.30 11.73
CA TRP A 455 0.23 44.47 12.18
C TRP A 455 0.66 45.33 11.00
N SER A 456 0.42 46.63 11.10
CA SER A 456 0.96 47.63 10.16
C SER A 456 1.39 48.86 10.94
N GLN A 457 2.00 49.86 10.24
CA GLN A 457 2.39 51.10 10.88
C GLN A 457 1.20 51.91 11.40
N ILE A 458 0.01 51.73 10.80
CA ILE A 458 -1.19 52.52 11.14
C ILE A 458 -2.31 51.67 11.79
N SER A 459 -2.18 50.35 11.78
CA SER A 459 -3.25 49.48 12.32
C SER A 459 -2.66 48.21 12.96
N ARG A 460 -3.31 47.76 14.01
CA ARG A 460 -3.06 46.49 14.68
C ARG A 460 -4.38 45.80 14.94
N SER A 461 -4.51 44.56 14.52
CA SER A 461 -5.72 43.77 14.77
C SER A 461 -5.38 42.35 15.21
N ALA A 462 -6.22 41.78 16.02
CA ALA A 462 -6.20 40.36 16.40
C ALA A 462 -7.63 39.82 16.23
N ASN A 463 -7.73 38.73 15.48
CA ASN A 463 -9.00 38.10 15.15
C ASN A 463 -9.00 36.69 15.71
N ILE A 464 -10.02 36.35 16.48
CA ILE A 464 -10.29 34.99 16.94
C ILE A 464 -11.64 34.58 16.35
N SER A 465 -11.65 33.41 15.68
CA SER A 465 -12.88 32.86 15.12
C SER A 465 -13.02 31.40 15.54
N ILE A 466 -14.21 31.04 15.98
CA ILE A 466 -14.60 29.64 16.23
C ILE A 466 -15.94 29.44 15.50
N THR A 467 -15.92 28.50 14.55
CA THR A 467 -17.11 28.16 13.75
C THR A 467 -17.46 26.69 13.99
N ASN A 468 -18.73 26.46 14.32
CA ASN A 468 -19.32 25.14 14.37
C ASN A 468 -20.00 24.83 13.03
N PRO A 469 -19.45 23.99 12.15
CA PRO A 469 -20.07 23.68 10.86
C PRO A 469 -21.32 22.81 10.98
N ARG A 470 -21.63 22.29 12.17
CA ARG A 470 -22.82 21.47 12.45
C ARG A 470 -23.33 21.72 13.87
N VAL A 471 -24.17 22.73 14.04
CA VAL A 471 -24.76 23.04 15.33
C VAL A 471 -25.74 21.93 15.73
N TRP A 472 -25.52 21.34 16.91
CA TRP A 472 -26.27 20.19 17.43
C TRP A 472 -26.31 18.98 16.47
N ASP A 473 -25.19 18.74 15.76
CA ASP A 473 -25.08 17.70 14.76
C ASP A 473 -26.07 17.79 13.57
N SER A 474 -26.70 18.94 13.41
CA SER A 474 -27.57 19.27 12.28
C SER A 474 -26.73 19.64 11.01
N GLU A 475 -27.44 19.95 9.92
CA GLU A 475 -26.78 20.45 8.68
C GLU A 475 -26.58 21.99 8.73
N TYR A 476 -27.02 22.66 9.77
CA TYR A 476 -26.87 24.12 9.96
C TYR A 476 -25.53 24.43 10.67
N SER A 477 -24.89 25.55 10.25
CA SER A 477 -23.68 26.13 10.84
C SER A 477 -23.96 27.39 11.63
#